data_2970deffb606b7e80e0a57227033ce8f
#
_entry.id   2970deffb606b7e80e0a57227033ce8f
#
_cell.length_a   1.000
_cell.length_b   1.000
_cell.length_c   1.000
_cell.angle_alpha   90.00
_cell.angle_beta   90.00
_cell.angle_gamma   90.00
#
_symmetry.space_group_name_H-M   'P 1'
#
loop_
_entity.id
_entity.type
_entity.pdbx_description
1 polymer ?
#
loop_
_entity_poly.entity_id
_entity_poly.type
_entity_poly.pdbx_seq_one_letter_code
_entity_poly.pdbx_strand_id
1 'polypeptide(L)'
;MEHSKMSLHKETLKCTLRCLLGCNVGEVSGMIIGSILGWETISTIILAVGLAFVTGYSFTMVPLLKKMTFKQAVKVAISGDTASISAMETAENTIAFLIPGFMAASLLDAMFWIGLGIMLPFGFMASYPIMYWVMKREMKHGTCQMC
;
A
#
# COMPACT_ATOMS: atom_id res chain seq x y z
N MET A 1 -27.04 9.73 10.50
CA MET A 1 -26.13 8.61 10.80
C MET A 1 -25.69 7.83 9.55
N GLU A 2 -26.57 7.53 8.62
CA GLU A 2 -26.25 6.80 7.39
C GLU A 2 -25.32 7.58 6.44
N HIS A 3 -25.56 8.87 6.24
CA HIS A 3 -24.71 9.74 5.42
C HIS A 3 -23.25 9.80 5.92
N SER A 4 -23.05 9.78 7.24
CA SER A 4 -21.70 9.81 7.84
C SER A 4 -20.94 8.49 7.60
N LYS A 5 -21.61 7.35 7.69
CA LYS A 5 -21.01 6.03 7.42
C LYS A 5 -20.68 5.85 5.94
N MET A 6 -21.56 6.29 5.05
CA MET A 6 -21.34 6.21 3.61
C MET A 6 -20.20 7.11 3.15
N SER A 7 -20.04 8.29 3.76
CA SER A 7 -18.88 9.16 3.55
C SER A 7 -17.57 8.50 4.02
N LEU A 8 -17.57 7.87 5.21
CA LEU A 8 -16.41 7.18 5.74
C LEU A 8 -15.96 6.04 4.83
N HIS A 9 -16.87 5.20 4.34
CA HIS A 9 -16.53 4.12 3.42
C HIS A 9 -15.92 4.62 2.11
N LYS A 10 -16.48 5.70 1.54
CA LYS A 10 -15.95 6.31 0.32
C LYS A 10 -14.54 6.88 0.52
N GLU A 11 -14.29 7.55 1.64
CA GLU A 11 -12.97 8.08 1.96
C GLU A 11 -11.97 6.96 2.24
N THR A 12 -12.38 5.92 3.01
CA THR A 12 -11.53 4.74 3.23
C THR A 12 -11.16 4.05 1.93
N LEU A 13 -12.10 3.88 1.02
CA LEU A 13 -11.87 3.29 -0.29
C LEU A 13 -10.84 4.08 -1.09
N LYS A 14 -10.97 5.41 -1.15
CA LYS A 14 -10.02 6.28 -1.84
C LYS A 14 -8.62 6.19 -1.24
N CYS A 15 -8.51 6.24 0.09
CA CYS A 15 -7.23 6.13 0.79
C CYS A 15 -6.56 4.78 0.52
N THR A 16 -7.32 3.69 0.65
CA THR A 16 -6.81 2.34 0.40
C THR A 16 -6.34 2.18 -1.04
N LEU A 17 -7.11 2.67 -2.02
CA LEU A 17 -6.71 2.63 -3.42
C LEU A 17 -5.45 3.45 -3.72
N ARG A 18 -5.32 4.63 -3.11
CA ARG A 18 -4.10 5.44 -3.27
C ARG A 18 -2.88 4.78 -2.66
N CYS A 19 -3.03 4.23 -1.46
CA CYS A 19 -1.98 3.48 -0.80
C CYS A 19 -1.56 2.27 -1.66
N LEU A 20 -2.52 1.49 -2.13
CA LEU A 20 -2.29 0.34 -3.00
C LEU A 20 -1.54 0.73 -4.28
N LEU A 21 -1.98 1.76 -4.97
CA LEU A 21 -1.30 2.26 -6.18
C LEU A 21 0.11 2.75 -5.88
N GLY A 22 0.29 3.51 -4.79
CA GLY A 22 1.61 4.00 -4.37
C GLY A 22 2.58 2.86 -4.06
N CYS A 23 2.14 1.87 -3.29
CA CYS A 23 2.95 0.70 -2.95
C CYS A 23 3.31 -0.11 -4.18
N ASN A 24 2.36 -0.40 -5.06
CA ASN A 24 2.62 -1.14 -6.29
C ASN A 24 3.62 -0.44 -7.22
N VAL A 25 3.54 0.87 -7.36
CA VAL A 25 4.53 1.64 -8.12
C VAL A 25 5.93 1.47 -7.53
N GLY A 26 6.04 1.53 -6.21
CA GLY A 26 7.31 1.31 -5.50
C GLY A 26 7.84 -0.11 -5.65
N GLU A 27 6.96 -1.09 -5.49
CA GLU A 27 7.30 -2.51 -5.59
C GLU A 27 7.79 -2.89 -6.99
N VAL A 28 7.05 -2.52 -8.03
CA VAL A 28 7.46 -2.75 -9.42
C VAL A 28 8.78 -2.03 -9.75
N SER A 29 8.94 -0.79 -9.28
CA SER A 29 10.20 -0.05 -9.44
C SER A 29 11.37 -0.76 -8.76
N GLY A 30 11.17 -1.28 -7.55
CA GLY A 30 12.18 -2.03 -6.82
C GLY A 30 12.57 -3.33 -7.53
N MET A 31 11.59 -4.04 -8.06
CA MET A 31 11.84 -5.26 -8.85
C MET A 31 12.59 -4.97 -10.15
N ILE A 32 12.26 -3.89 -10.85
CA ILE A 32 12.98 -3.44 -12.05
C ILE A 32 14.44 -3.16 -11.71
N ILE A 33 14.69 -2.38 -10.66
CA ILE A 33 16.04 -2.01 -10.23
C ILE A 33 16.83 -3.26 -9.82
N GLY A 34 16.27 -4.14 -9.00
CA GLY A 34 16.90 -5.37 -8.56
C GLY A 34 17.25 -6.30 -9.73
N SER A 35 16.35 -6.41 -10.72
CA SER A 35 16.57 -7.21 -11.92
C SER A 35 17.70 -6.63 -12.80
N ILE A 36 17.76 -5.32 -12.97
CA ILE A 36 18.85 -4.64 -13.74
C ILE A 36 20.19 -4.82 -13.05
N LEU A 37 20.22 -4.75 -11.73
CA LEU A 37 21.45 -4.94 -10.94
C LEU A 37 21.87 -6.40 -10.78
N GLY A 38 21.04 -7.34 -11.22
CA GLY A 38 21.29 -8.78 -11.07
C GLY A 38 21.31 -9.25 -9.62
N TRP A 39 20.51 -8.61 -8.76
CA TRP A 39 20.43 -8.97 -7.35
C TRP A 39 19.66 -10.27 -7.13
N GLU A 40 19.98 -10.94 -6.02
CA GLU A 40 19.23 -12.10 -5.59
C GLU A 40 17.77 -11.73 -5.27
N THR A 41 16.88 -12.69 -5.37
CA THR A 41 15.45 -12.54 -5.13
C THR A 41 15.14 -11.86 -3.79
N ILE A 42 15.80 -12.27 -2.71
CA ILE A 42 15.57 -11.72 -1.36
C ILE A 42 15.98 -10.24 -1.29
N SER A 43 17.15 -9.89 -1.81
CA SER A 43 17.62 -8.50 -1.85
C SER A 43 16.70 -7.61 -2.68
N THR A 44 16.20 -8.14 -3.79
CA THR A 44 15.22 -7.46 -4.64
C THR A 44 13.90 -7.23 -3.93
N ILE A 45 13.39 -8.21 -3.18
CA ILE A 45 12.16 -8.07 -2.38
C ILE A 45 12.35 -7.00 -1.30
N ILE A 46 13.46 -7.00 -0.57
CA ILE A 46 13.73 -6.00 0.46
C ILE A 46 13.74 -4.59 -0.13
N LEU A 47 14.35 -4.42 -1.30
CA LEU A 47 14.36 -3.13 -2.01
C LEU A 47 12.94 -2.75 -2.47
N ALA A 48 12.19 -3.69 -3.03
CA ALA A 48 10.82 -3.48 -3.51
C ALA A 48 9.90 -3.04 -2.37
N VAL A 49 9.92 -3.75 -1.24
CA VAL A 49 9.16 -3.40 -0.03
C VAL A 49 9.57 -2.03 0.52
N GLY A 50 10.88 -1.75 0.60
CA GLY A 50 11.37 -0.43 1.03
C GLY A 50 10.87 0.71 0.15
N LEU A 51 10.89 0.53 -1.17
CA LEU A 51 10.36 1.52 -2.12
C LEU A 51 8.84 1.60 -2.05
N ALA A 52 8.13 0.49 -1.83
CA ALA A 52 6.68 0.50 -1.62
C ALA A 52 6.28 1.37 -0.41
N PHE A 53 7.01 1.29 0.69
CA PHE A 53 6.80 2.19 1.84
C PHE A 53 7.05 3.65 1.48
N VAL A 54 8.15 3.97 0.82
CA VAL A 54 8.49 5.35 0.44
C VAL A 54 7.45 5.95 -0.51
N THR A 55 7.07 5.22 -1.54
CA THR A 55 6.07 5.68 -2.52
C THR A 55 4.66 5.69 -1.92
N GLY A 56 4.28 4.68 -1.12
CA GLY A 56 3.01 4.63 -0.40
C GLY A 56 2.83 5.85 0.50
N TYR A 57 3.81 6.17 1.34
CA TYR A 57 3.79 7.38 2.15
C TYR A 57 3.72 8.66 1.31
N SER A 58 4.47 8.73 0.21
CA SER A 58 4.46 9.90 -0.66
C SER A 58 3.07 10.14 -1.26
N PHE A 59 2.41 9.09 -1.72
CA PHE A 59 1.05 9.19 -2.28
C PHE A 59 0.00 9.62 -1.25
N THR A 60 0.15 9.22 0.00
CA THR A 60 -0.73 9.64 1.10
C THR A 60 -0.38 11.04 1.59
N MET A 61 0.90 11.39 1.68
CA MET A 61 1.36 12.70 2.16
C MET A 61 0.95 13.86 1.26
N VAL A 62 0.98 13.67 -0.07
CA VAL A 62 0.66 14.75 -1.03
C VAL A 62 -0.72 15.39 -0.78
N PRO A 63 -1.83 14.65 -0.66
CA PRO A 63 -3.12 15.27 -0.34
C PRO A 63 -3.22 15.78 1.10
N LEU A 64 -2.54 15.15 2.06
CA LEU A 64 -2.56 15.58 3.45
C LEU A 64 -1.88 16.95 3.65
N LEU A 65 -0.75 17.18 2.99
CA LEU A 65 -0.02 18.45 3.06
C LEU A 65 -0.82 19.65 2.54
N LYS A 66 -1.85 19.41 1.71
CA LYS A 66 -2.78 20.46 1.25
C LYS A 66 -3.82 20.84 2.29
N LYS A 67 -4.03 19.98 3.31
CA LYS A 67 -5.14 20.11 4.27
C LYS A 67 -4.67 20.35 5.69
N MET A 68 -3.44 19.99 6.04
CA MET A 68 -2.92 20.08 7.41
C MET A 68 -1.41 20.37 7.44
N THR A 69 -0.91 20.72 8.64
CA THR A 69 0.52 21.00 8.85
C THR A 69 1.36 19.74 8.65
N PHE A 70 2.59 19.91 8.15
CA PHE A 70 3.54 18.81 7.90
C PHE A 70 3.67 17.83 9.07
N LYS A 71 3.82 18.34 10.31
CA LYS A 71 3.93 17.48 11.51
C LYS A 71 2.69 16.61 11.75
N GLN A 72 1.50 17.17 11.51
CA GLN A 72 0.24 16.42 11.64
C GLN A 72 0.10 15.39 10.53
N ALA A 73 0.41 15.77 9.29
CA ALA A 73 0.38 14.88 8.14
C ALA A 73 1.30 13.66 8.34
N VAL A 74 2.54 13.88 8.80
CA VAL A 74 3.51 12.82 9.11
C VAL A 74 2.99 11.90 10.21
N LYS A 75 2.46 12.45 11.30
CA LYS A 75 1.92 11.64 12.41
C LYS A 75 0.77 10.74 11.96
N VAL A 76 -0.14 11.29 11.17
CA VAL A 76 -1.29 10.57 10.62
C VAL A 76 -0.85 9.49 9.62
N ALA A 77 0.03 9.83 8.69
CA ALA A 77 0.57 8.90 7.72
C ALA A 77 1.30 7.74 8.40
N ILE A 78 2.23 8.01 9.32
CA ILE A 78 2.97 6.95 10.03
C ILE A 78 2.02 6.05 10.81
N SER A 79 1.05 6.59 11.55
CA SER A 79 0.16 5.77 12.39
C SER A 79 -0.83 4.94 11.57
N GLY A 80 -1.33 5.47 10.46
CA GLY A 80 -2.33 4.81 9.61
C GLY A 80 -1.71 3.93 8.53
N ASP A 81 -0.79 4.50 7.78
CA ASP A 81 -0.25 3.84 6.60
C ASP A 81 0.71 2.70 6.96
N THR A 82 1.52 2.84 8.03
CA THR A 82 2.45 1.76 8.42
C THR A 82 1.71 0.44 8.64
N ALA A 83 0.63 0.44 9.41
CA ALA A 83 -0.15 -0.77 9.67
C ALA A 83 -0.81 -1.31 8.40
N SER A 84 -1.38 -0.42 7.59
CA SER A 84 -2.05 -0.77 6.33
C SER A 84 -1.07 -1.33 5.29
N ILE A 85 0.06 -0.65 5.08
CA ILE A 85 1.11 -1.09 4.15
C ILE A 85 1.72 -2.42 4.61
N SER A 86 2.04 -2.55 5.91
CA SER A 86 2.61 -3.80 6.45
C SER A 86 1.67 -4.99 6.26
N ALA A 87 0.37 -4.81 6.47
CA ALA A 87 -0.61 -5.88 6.25
C ALA A 87 -0.74 -6.24 4.76
N MET A 88 -0.74 -5.24 3.90
CA MET A 88 -0.80 -5.40 2.45
C MET A 88 0.42 -6.17 1.94
N GLU A 89 1.63 -5.69 2.26
CA GLU A 89 2.89 -6.33 1.89
C GLU A 89 2.98 -7.77 2.42
N THR A 90 2.54 -8.02 3.65
CA THR A 90 2.52 -9.38 4.22
C THR A 90 1.59 -10.29 3.43
N ALA A 91 0.39 -9.81 3.07
CA ALA A 91 -0.56 -10.59 2.29
C ALA A 91 -0.05 -10.88 0.88
N GLU A 92 0.48 -9.86 0.19
CA GLU A 92 0.99 -9.98 -1.18
C GLU A 92 2.22 -10.89 -1.24
N ASN A 93 3.19 -10.72 -0.35
CA ASN A 93 4.36 -11.60 -0.27
C ASN A 93 3.97 -13.04 0.09
N THR A 94 3.02 -13.25 1.00
CA THR A 94 2.54 -14.60 1.33
C THR A 94 1.96 -15.28 0.11
N ILE A 95 1.13 -14.59 -0.67
CA ILE A 95 0.55 -15.14 -1.89
C ILE A 95 1.61 -15.35 -2.97
N ALA A 96 2.58 -14.44 -3.09
CA ALA A 96 3.70 -14.60 -4.00
C ALA A 96 4.49 -15.89 -3.74
N PHE A 97 4.71 -16.24 -2.48
CA PHE A 97 5.34 -17.51 -2.11
C PHE A 97 4.45 -18.73 -2.39
N LEU A 98 3.13 -18.59 -2.32
CA LEU A 98 2.18 -19.67 -2.58
C LEU A 98 1.98 -19.96 -4.08
N ILE A 99 2.26 -19.00 -4.97
CA ILE A 99 2.14 -19.19 -6.42
C ILE A 99 3.43 -19.85 -6.94
N PRO A 100 3.38 -21.11 -7.40
CA PRO A 100 4.54 -21.80 -7.92
C PRO A 100 5.14 -21.05 -9.12
N GLY A 101 6.45 -20.81 -9.08
CA GLY A 101 7.16 -20.15 -10.18
C GLY A 101 7.05 -18.62 -10.23
N PHE A 102 6.19 -17.98 -9.40
CA PHE A 102 6.10 -16.52 -9.37
C PHE A 102 7.42 -15.85 -8.96
N MET A 103 8.09 -16.40 -7.93
CA MET A 103 9.36 -15.87 -7.43
C MET A 103 10.53 -16.01 -8.44
N ALA A 104 10.39 -16.90 -9.43
CA ALA A 104 11.35 -17.09 -10.50
C ALA A 104 10.93 -16.37 -11.80
N ALA A 105 9.72 -15.81 -11.84
CA ALA A 105 9.19 -15.14 -13.01
C ALA A 105 9.93 -13.82 -13.28
N SER A 106 10.29 -13.61 -14.54
CA SER A 106 10.85 -12.34 -15.00
C SER A 106 9.76 -11.30 -15.21
N LEU A 107 10.12 -10.02 -15.15
CA LEU A 107 9.22 -8.89 -15.48
C LEU A 107 8.61 -8.98 -16.89
N LEU A 108 9.24 -9.74 -17.78
CA LEU A 108 8.75 -9.95 -19.15
C LEU A 108 7.78 -11.15 -19.26
N ASP A 109 7.68 -11.96 -18.21
CA ASP A 109 6.81 -13.13 -18.21
C ASP A 109 5.36 -12.75 -17.91
N ALA A 110 4.43 -13.33 -18.66
CA ALA A 110 3.01 -13.17 -18.38
C ALA A 110 2.62 -13.64 -16.96
N MET A 111 3.34 -14.63 -16.41
CA MET A 111 3.16 -15.16 -15.06
C MET A 111 3.34 -14.07 -14.00
N PHE A 112 4.29 -13.15 -14.18
CA PHE A 112 4.50 -12.02 -13.29
C PHE A 112 3.24 -11.11 -13.23
N TRP A 113 2.72 -10.70 -14.38
CA TRP A 113 1.57 -9.81 -14.45
C TRP A 113 0.27 -10.45 -13.98
N ILE A 114 0.08 -11.74 -14.26
CA ILE A 114 -1.08 -12.52 -13.75
C ILE A 114 -0.99 -12.63 -12.23
N GLY A 115 0.18 -12.97 -11.69
CA GLY A 115 0.42 -13.06 -10.25
C GLY A 115 0.16 -11.73 -9.55
N LEU A 116 0.68 -10.63 -10.09
CA LEU A 116 0.44 -9.28 -9.58
C LEU A 116 -1.07 -8.96 -9.57
N GLY A 117 -1.79 -9.27 -10.66
CA GLY A 117 -3.23 -9.07 -10.75
C GLY A 117 -4.04 -9.89 -9.73
N ILE A 118 -3.53 -11.07 -9.33
CA ILE A 118 -4.15 -11.89 -8.28
C ILE A 118 -3.84 -11.33 -6.90
N MET A 119 -2.61 -10.85 -6.66
CA MET A 119 -2.18 -10.32 -5.36
C MET A 119 -2.87 -9.01 -4.98
N LEU A 120 -3.16 -8.13 -5.95
CA LEU A 120 -3.80 -6.83 -5.71
C LEU A 120 -5.12 -6.90 -4.92
N PRO A 121 -6.10 -7.76 -5.26
CA PRO A 121 -7.33 -7.91 -4.47
C PRO A 121 -7.07 -8.36 -3.03
N PHE A 122 -6.11 -9.25 -2.82
CA PHE A 122 -5.77 -9.74 -1.49
C PHE A 122 -5.08 -8.66 -0.65
N GLY A 123 -4.15 -7.91 -1.23
CA GLY A 123 -3.55 -6.74 -0.60
C GLY A 123 -4.61 -5.70 -0.21
N PHE A 124 -5.56 -5.44 -1.10
CA PHE A 124 -6.70 -4.56 -0.82
C PHE A 124 -7.56 -5.08 0.34
N MET A 125 -7.92 -6.37 0.34
CA MET A 125 -8.72 -6.99 1.40
C MET A 125 -8.01 -6.96 2.75
N ALA A 126 -6.69 -7.09 2.79
CA ALA A 126 -5.90 -7.02 4.00
C ALA A 126 -5.77 -5.59 4.54
N SER A 127 -5.56 -4.61 3.66
CA SER A 127 -5.34 -3.22 4.04
C SER A 127 -6.64 -2.46 4.36
N TYR A 128 -7.76 -2.78 3.70
CA TYR A 128 -9.03 -2.08 3.84
C TYR A 128 -9.57 -2.05 5.29
N PRO A 129 -9.67 -3.18 6.03
CA PRO A 129 -10.21 -3.16 7.40
C PRO A 129 -9.32 -2.36 8.35
N ILE A 130 -8.01 -2.38 8.15
CA ILE A 130 -7.06 -1.64 8.97
C ILE A 130 -7.23 -0.14 8.70
N MET A 131 -7.27 0.26 7.44
CA MET A 131 -7.49 1.65 7.05
C MET A 131 -8.84 2.16 7.56
N TYR A 132 -9.90 1.36 7.46
CA TYR A 132 -11.21 1.70 7.99
C TYR A 132 -11.18 1.93 9.52
N TRP A 133 -10.49 1.05 10.26
CA TRP A 133 -10.37 1.19 11.71
C TRP A 133 -9.57 2.43 12.09
N VAL A 134 -8.47 2.70 11.41
CA VAL A 134 -7.64 3.90 11.62
C VAL A 134 -8.44 5.16 11.34
N MET A 135 -9.13 5.25 10.21
CA MET A 135 -9.95 6.41 9.85
C MET A 135 -11.10 6.63 10.84
N LYS A 136 -11.74 5.56 11.29
CA LYS A 136 -12.79 5.64 12.32
C LYS A 136 -12.26 6.17 13.64
N ARG A 137 -11.02 5.84 14.00
CA ARG A 137 -10.35 6.34 15.21
C ARG A 137 -10.00 7.83 15.07
N GLU A 138 -9.45 8.23 13.94
CA GLU A 138 -9.08 9.62 13.67
C GLU A 138 -10.28 10.54 13.57
N MET A 139 -11.42 10.10 13.04
CA MET A 139 -12.67 10.86 13.04
C MET A 139 -13.16 11.20 14.45
N LYS A 140 -12.93 10.31 15.44
CA LYS A 140 -13.26 10.60 16.85
C LYS A 140 -12.39 11.71 17.44
N HIS A 141 -11.21 11.95 16.88
CA HIS A 141 -10.29 13.01 17.30
C HIS A 141 -10.40 14.30 16.49
N GLY A 142 -11.45 14.43 15.66
CA GLY A 142 -11.75 15.67 14.92
C GLY A 142 -10.89 15.93 13.68
N THR A 143 -10.06 14.98 13.29
CA THR A 143 -9.19 15.09 12.10
C THR A 143 -9.87 14.41 10.89
N CYS A 144 -10.94 15.02 10.43
CA CYS A 144 -11.83 14.41 9.44
C CYS A 144 -11.43 14.74 8.00
N GLN A 145 -10.34 14.21 7.46
CA GLN A 145 -10.10 14.13 6.00
C GLN A 145 -8.66 13.69 5.73
N MET A 146 -8.41 12.37 5.72
CA MET A 146 -7.06 11.82 5.48
C MET A 146 -6.69 11.71 4.00
N CYS A 147 -7.63 11.70 3.14
CA CYS A 147 -7.42 11.63 1.70
C CYS A 147 -8.33 12.61 0.98
#